data_7bb2c2b8038dca6c74125702ad0edc3f
#
_entry.id   7bb2c2b8038dca6c74125702ad0edc3f
#
_cell.length_a   1.000
_cell.length_b   1.000
_cell.length_c   1.000
_cell.angle_alpha   90.00
_cell.angle_beta   90.00
_cell.angle_gamma   90.00
#
_symmetry.space_group_name_H-M   'P 1'
#
loop_
_entity.id
_entity.type
_entity.pdbx_description
1 polymer ?
#
loop_
_entity_poly.entity_id
_entity_poly.type
_entity_poly.pdbx_seq_one_letter_code
_entity_poly.pdbx_strand_id
1 'polypeptide(L)'
;MLKKLYLLFFVFFLGGVALHAQTRDELQKRKQEIMKELEELNLEYSRTQNNKKTSLKQLALIKKKINARQDLVNDINKEVKQLDETIYLNERDIYRLKKELDTLKMKYAKSIVFAYKNRSSYAYLNFLFSAGNFNDAIKRVEYLKSYRRNRETQANTIVKSEALLKDKIGVLSNNKKERLSTLEVQNKQLQVLQEDKKEQDQVVAQLKGKEKELNAQIKEREKQRQKVQLAINAVIRREIEEARKRDEAKRQKALEEQRRLQAQSKPATDAAPKSNGTTPKVAKRSADNEPIAGLSSASKDRSYSPLESTPEGMEMSLNFENNKGRLPWPVSNGVVTIDFGITQMEGTRLNQKSDGIEIAVPVGSAVRCVADGEVVSTTEIAGEMVVLVKHGKYFTGYKNLSSVNVSRGQDVKAGSVLGKSGTSIDGEGAILFMIMNDRAVFQNPKPWLKSR
;
A
#
# COMPACT_ATOMS: atom_id res chain seq x y z
N MET A 1 14.70 -17.02 40.20
CA MET A 1 14.81 -17.07 38.74
C MET A 1 13.51 -17.45 38.03
N LEU A 2 12.65 -18.29 38.58
CA LEU A 2 11.36 -18.69 37.96
C LEU A 2 10.35 -17.54 37.75
N LYS A 3 10.27 -16.55 38.65
CA LYS A 3 9.32 -15.40 38.47
C LYS A 3 9.65 -14.49 37.30
N LYS A 4 10.91 -14.35 36.90
CA LYS A 4 11.32 -13.57 35.70
C LYS A 4 11.04 -14.33 34.40
N LEU A 5 11.03 -15.67 34.43
CA LEU A 5 10.70 -16.51 33.28
C LEU A 5 9.19 -16.46 32.97
N TYR A 6 8.33 -16.43 33.99
CA TYR A 6 6.87 -16.27 33.81
C TYR A 6 6.48 -14.89 33.26
N LEU A 7 7.20 -13.84 33.69
CA LEU A 7 6.95 -12.48 33.14
C LEU A 7 7.33 -12.38 31.65
N LEU A 8 8.41 -13.05 31.24
CA LEU A 8 8.87 -13.07 29.85
C LEU A 8 7.94 -13.91 28.97
N PHE A 9 7.36 -14.99 29.49
CA PHE A 9 6.37 -15.81 28.79
C PHE A 9 5.02 -15.10 28.65
N PHE A 10 4.64 -14.28 29.66
CA PHE A 10 3.41 -13.48 29.62
C PHE A 10 3.49 -12.31 28.64
N VAL A 11 4.66 -11.69 28.49
CA VAL A 11 4.91 -10.62 27.48
C VAL A 11 4.96 -11.20 26.07
N PHE A 12 5.46 -12.43 25.88
CA PHE A 12 5.47 -13.10 24.56
C PHE A 12 4.06 -13.57 24.13
N PHE A 13 3.16 -13.84 25.10
CA PHE A 13 1.78 -14.24 24.80
C PHE A 13 0.86 -13.04 24.51
N LEU A 14 1.23 -11.82 24.92
CA LEU A 14 0.52 -10.58 24.60
C LEU A 14 0.94 -9.97 23.24
N GLY A 15 2.06 -10.44 22.64
CA GLY A 15 2.56 -9.97 21.34
C GLY A 15 2.00 -10.72 20.13
N GLY A 16 1.16 -11.74 20.32
CA GLY A 16 0.87 -12.74 19.29
C GLY A 16 -0.57 -12.82 18.83
N VAL A 17 -1.42 -11.80 18.87
CA VAL A 17 -2.68 -11.76 18.08
C VAL A 17 -3.12 -10.30 17.87
N ALA A 18 -2.35 -9.51 17.15
CA ALA A 18 -2.94 -8.46 16.36
C ALA A 18 -3.35 -9.06 15.01
N LEU A 19 -4.25 -10.01 15.04
CA LEU A 19 -5.17 -10.25 13.93
C LEU A 19 -5.92 -8.94 13.78
N HIS A 20 -5.56 -8.17 12.75
CA HIS A 20 -6.29 -6.97 12.33
C HIS A 20 -7.67 -7.42 11.88
N ALA A 21 -8.54 -7.67 12.84
CA ALA A 21 -9.98 -7.67 12.57
C ALA A 21 -10.25 -6.24 12.11
N GLN A 22 -10.39 -6.06 10.78
CA GLN A 22 -10.78 -4.78 10.22
C GLN A 22 -12.02 -4.32 10.98
N THR A 23 -11.91 -3.18 11.64
CA THR A 23 -13.04 -2.64 12.39
C THR A 23 -14.14 -2.28 11.41
N ARG A 24 -15.39 -2.30 11.86
CA ARG A 24 -16.55 -1.93 11.03
C ARG A 24 -16.36 -0.55 10.38
N ASP A 25 -15.77 0.39 11.13
CA ASP A 25 -15.48 1.74 10.64
C ASP A 25 -14.44 1.74 9.51
N GLU A 26 -13.44 0.87 9.56
CA GLU A 26 -12.46 0.70 8.49
C GLU A 26 -13.11 0.14 7.21
N LEU A 27 -13.99 -0.86 7.36
CA LEU A 27 -14.73 -1.42 6.22
C LEU A 27 -15.66 -0.37 5.58
N GLN A 28 -16.34 0.45 6.39
CA GLN A 28 -17.18 1.53 5.88
C GLN A 28 -16.39 2.61 5.14
N LYS A 29 -15.24 3.03 5.67
CA LYS A 29 -14.35 4.00 4.99
C LYS A 29 -13.87 3.43 3.66
N ARG A 30 -13.36 2.21 3.67
CA ARG A 30 -12.88 1.54 2.46
C ARG A 30 -13.97 1.39 1.41
N LYS A 31 -15.19 1.03 1.82
CA LYS A 31 -16.37 0.97 0.93
C LYS A 31 -16.67 2.33 0.29
N GLN A 32 -16.60 3.43 1.05
CA GLN A 32 -16.79 4.78 0.52
C GLN A 32 -15.68 5.16 -0.46
N GLU A 33 -14.43 4.80 -0.18
CA GLU A 33 -13.29 5.03 -1.09
C GLU A 33 -13.47 4.28 -2.41
N ILE A 34 -13.82 2.99 -2.36
CA ILE A 34 -14.07 2.17 -3.55
C ILE A 34 -15.28 2.72 -4.33
N MET A 35 -16.32 3.18 -3.67
CA MET A 35 -17.49 3.78 -4.36
C MET A 35 -17.11 5.06 -5.11
N LYS A 36 -16.27 5.93 -4.52
CA LYS A 36 -15.75 7.12 -5.21
C LYS A 36 -14.87 6.73 -6.40
N GLU A 37 -13.98 5.76 -6.22
CA GLU A 37 -13.16 5.24 -7.30
C GLU A 37 -14.00 4.70 -8.46
N LEU A 38 -15.07 3.95 -8.16
CA LEU A 38 -16.01 3.45 -9.16
C LEU A 38 -16.75 4.58 -9.90
N GLU A 39 -17.11 5.65 -9.21
CA GLU A 39 -17.72 6.83 -9.83
C GLU A 39 -16.75 7.53 -10.80
N GLU A 40 -15.52 7.78 -10.38
CA GLU A 40 -14.47 8.34 -11.22
C GLU A 40 -14.19 7.46 -12.45
N LEU A 41 -14.09 6.15 -12.27
CA LEU A 41 -13.89 5.18 -13.34
C LEU A 41 -15.08 5.15 -14.32
N ASN A 42 -16.31 5.28 -13.84
CA ASN A 42 -17.49 5.36 -14.70
C ASN A 42 -17.50 6.64 -15.54
N LEU A 43 -17.12 7.77 -14.96
CA LEU A 43 -17.00 9.04 -15.69
C LEU A 43 -15.91 8.96 -16.76
N GLU A 44 -14.74 8.41 -16.44
CA GLU A 44 -13.64 8.26 -17.40
C GLU A 44 -14.01 7.26 -18.50
N TYR A 45 -14.66 6.16 -18.16
CA TYR A 45 -15.15 5.18 -19.13
C TYR A 45 -16.17 5.80 -20.10
N SER A 46 -17.15 6.55 -19.60
CA SER A 46 -18.16 7.22 -20.43
C SER A 46 -17.53 8.22 -21.42
N ARG A 47 -16.52 8.97 -20.99
CA ARG A 47 -15.75 9.87 -21.86
C ARG A 47 -15.03 9.09 -22.97
N THR A 48 -14.49 7.91 -22.63
CA THR A 48 -13.75 7.07 -23.59
C THR A 48 -14.69 6.35 -24.57
N GLN A 49 -15.90 5.98 -24.12
CA GLN A 49 -16.91 5.31 -24.97
C GLN A 49 -17.44 6.22 -26.10
N ASN A 50 -17.50 7.53 -25.85
CA ASN A 50 -17.92 8.51 -26.86
C ASN A 50 -16.91 8.60 -28.04
N ASN A 51 -15.68 8.18 -27.89
CA ASN A 51 -14.72 7.98 -28.93
C ASN A 51 -15.00 6.64 -29.64
N LYS A 52 -15.59 6.63 -30.81
CA LYS A 52 -16.06 5.45 -31.59
C LYS A 52 -15.02 4.35 -31.88
N LYS A 53 -13.83 4.38 -31.27
CA LYS A 53 -12.77 3.38 -31.40
C LYS A 53 -12.70 2.59 -30.12
N THR A 54 -13.00 1.30 -30.19
CA THR A 54 -12.74 0.35 -29.09
C THR A 54 -11.24 0.30 -28.85
N SER A 55 -10.81 0.73 -27.68
CA SER A 55 -9.41 0.89 -27.36
C SER A 55 -8.97 -0.02 -26.22
N LEU A 56 -7.68 -0.29 -26.14
CA LEU A 56 -7.05 -0.96 -24.99
C LEU A 56 -7.34 -0.23 -23.67
N LYS A 57 -7.53 1.11 -23.76
CA LYS A 57 -7.91 1.92 -22.60
C LYS A 57 -9.29 1.53 -22.07
N GLN A 58 -10.29 1.32 -22.95
CA GLN A 58 -11.62 0.87 -22.52
C GLN A 58 -11.53 -0.47 -21.79
N LEU A 59 -10.77 -1.42 -22.34
CA LEU A 59 -10.57 -2.72 -21.72
C LEU A 59 -9.90 -2.60 -20.34
N ALA A 60 -8.85 -1.77 -20.20
CA ALA A 60 -8.16 -1.54 -18.94
C ALA A 60 -9.08 -0.88 -17.89
N LEU A 61 -9.92 0.08 -18.32
CA LEU A 61 -10.90 0.73 -17.44
C LEU A 61 -11.98 -0.24 -16.94
N ILE A 62 -12.54 -1.08 -17.84
CA ILE A 62 -13.52 -2.10 -17.45
C ILE A 62 -12.92 -3.08 -16.46
N LYS A 63 -11.68 -3.56 -16.72
CA LYS A 63 -10.98 -4.44 -15.77
C LYS A 63 -10.81 -3.80 -14.40
N LYS A 64 -10.41 -2.54 -14.37
CA LYS A 64 -10.26 -1.82 -13.10
C LYS A 64 -11.60 -1.69 -12.37
N LYS A 65 -12.69 -1.39 -13.09
CA LYS A 65 -14.06 -1.38 -12.55
C LYS A 65 -14.45 -2.74 -11.96
N ILE A 66 -14.20 -3.83 -12.71
CA ILE A 66 -14.52 -5.19 -12.25
C ILE A 66 -13.76 -5.53 -10.96
N ASN A 67 -12.46 -5.25 -10.91
CA ASN A 67 -11.63 -5.51 -9.72
C ASN A 67 -12.12 -4.71 -8.51
N ALA A 68 -12.30 -3.39 -8.66
CA ALA A 68 -12.80 -2.53 -7.60
C ALA A 68 -14.18 -3.00 -7.09
N ARG A 69 -15.07 -3.39 -8.01
CA ARG A 69 -16.40 -3.90 -7.64
C ARG A 69 -16.35 -5.27 -6.96
N GLN A 70 -15.43 -6.14 -7.38
CA GLN A 70 -15.18 -7.43 -6.71
C GLN A 70 -14.69 -7.20 -5.27
N ASP A 71 -13.79 -6.26 -5.06
CA ASP A 71 -13.30 -5.90 -3.73
C ASP A 71 -14.42 -5.33 -2.87
N LEU A 72 -15.27 -4.46 -3.43
CA LEU A 72 -16.46 -3.94 -2.76
C LEU A 72 -17.39 -5.07 -2.31
N VAL A 73 -17.69 -6.04 -3.17
CA VAL A 73 -18.54 -7.19 -2.84
C VAL A 73 -17.89 -8.04 -1.75
N ASN A 74 -16.58 -8.24 -1.78
CA ASN A 74 -15.86 -8.97 -0.74
C ASN A 74 -15.93 -8.27 0.62
N ASP A 75 -15.82 -6.95 0.65
CA ASP A 75 -15.89 -6.17 1.89
C ASP A 75 -17.34 -6.14 2.43
N ILE A 76 -18.37 -6.07 1.56
CA ILE A 76 -19.77 -6.22 1.96
C ILE A 76 -20.03 -7.63 2.55
N ASN A 77 -19.44 -8.68 1.97
CA ASN A 77 -19.54 -10.04 2.52
C ASN A 77 -18.98 -10.13 3.95
N LYS A 78 -17.86 -9.46 4.22
CA LYS A 78 -17.29 -9.39 5.58
C LYS A 78 -18.23 -8.66 6.54
N GLU A 79 -18.81 -7.54 6.11
CA GLU A 79 -19.77 -6.76 6.88
C GLU A 79 -21.02 -7.60 7.25
N VAL A 80 -21.59 -8.32 6.28
CA VAL A 80 -22.72 -9.23 6.51
C VAL A 80 -22.36 -10.30 7.54
N LYS A 81 -21.16 -10.90 7.42
CA LYS A 81 -20.71 -11.92 8.37
C LYS A 81 -20.57 -11.37 9.80
N GLN A 82 -20.02 -10.16 9.94
CA GLN A 82 -19.93 -9.49 11.26
C GLN A 82 -21.30 -9.17 11.85
N LEU A 83 -22.26 -8.75 11.01
CA LEU A 83 -23.63 -8.53 11.42
C LEU A 83 -24.32 -9.82 11.87
N ASP A 84 -24.13 -10.92 11.12
CA ASP A 84 -24.67 -12.24 11.48
C ASP A 84 -24.13 -12.73 12.83
N GLU A 85 -22.84 -12.56 13.09
CA GLU A 85 -22.22 -12.89 14.37
C GLU A 85 -22.78 -12.03 15.51
N THR A 86 -22.91 -10.73 15.28
CA THR A 86 -23.48 -9.78 16.26
C THR A 86 -24.94 -10.10 16.57
N ILE A 87 -25.73 -10.44 15.56
CA ILE A 87 -27.14 -10.86 15.71
C ILE A 87 -27.21 -12.13 16.56
N TYR A 88 -26.38 -13.14 16.23
CA TYR A 88 -26.34 -14.39 16.98
C TYR A 88 -25.99 -14.18 18.46
N LEU A 89 -24.97 -13.37 18.75
CA LEU A 89 -24.57 -13.06 20.13
C LEU A 89 -25.69 -12.32 20.88
N ASN A 90 -26.34 -11.35 20.25
CA ASN A 90 -27.46 -10.63 20.85
C ASN A 90 -28.67 -11.54 21.11
N GLU A 91 -29.02 -12.45 20.20
CA GLU A 91 -30.10 -13.42 20.39
C GLU A 91 -29.82 -14.35 21.56
N ARG A 92 -28.58 -14.83 21.68
CA ARG A 92 -28.13 -15.67 22.80
C ARG A 92 -28.22 -14.90 24.13
N ASP A 93 -27.77 -13.66 24.17
CA ASP A 93 -27.82 -12.82 25.36
C ASP A 93 -29.26 -12.50 25.79
N ILE A 94 -30.14 -12.20 24.82
CA ILE A 94 -31.58 -11.98 25.07
C ILE A 94 -32.20 -13.24 25.65
N TYR A 95 -31.92 -14.41 25.08
CA TYR A 95 -32.42 -15.68 25.61
C TYR A 95 -32.00 -15.90 27.06
N ARG A 96 -30.73 -15.71 27.38
CA ARG A 96 -30.19 -15.84 28.75
C ARG A 96 -30.84 -14.84 29.69
N LEU A 97 -30.93 -13.57 29.29
CA LEU A 97 -31.52 -12.50 30.10
C LEU A 97 -32.98 -12.74 30.39
N LYS A 98 -33.79 -13.23 29.40
CA LYS A 98 -35.17 -13.65 29.62
C LYS A 98 -35.27 -14.73 30.69
N LYS A 99 -34.51 -15.80 30.60
CA LYS A 99 -34.48 -16.91 31.55
C LYS A 99 -34.11 -16.46 32.98
N GLU A 100 -33.10 -15.59 33.08
CA GLU A 100 -32.70 -14.98 34.35
C GLU A 100 -33.81 -14.11 34.93
N LEU A 101 -34.46 -13.27 34.10
CA LEU A 101 -35.56 -12.42 34.51
C LEU A 101 -36.77 -13.23 34.99
N ASP A 102 -37.16 -14.28 34.30
CA ASP A 102 -38.24 -15.17 34.71
C ASP A 102 -37.96 -15.83 36.05
N THR A 103 -36.72 -16.24 36.26
CA THR A 103 -36.23 -16.81 37.55
C THR A 103 -36.32 -15.77 38.67
N LEU A 104 -35.89 -14.52 38.41
CA LEU A 104 -35.97 -13.41 39.36
C LEU A 104 -37.42 -13.08 39.72
N LYS A 105 -38.31 -12.97 38.71
CA LYS A 105 -39.76 -12.74 38.91
C LYS A 105 -40.38 -13.85 39.75
N MET A 106 -40.06 -15.12 39.48
CA MET A 106 -40.58 -16.25 40.25
C MET A 106 -40.14 -16.20 41.72
N LYS A 107 -38.84 -15.91 41.96
CA LYS A 107 -38.31 -15.75 43.33
C LYS A 107 -38.96 -14.57 44.06
N TYR A 108 -39.12 -13.44 43.37
CA TYR A 108 -39.74 -12.27 43.92
C TYR A 108 -41.23 -12.53 44.26
N ALA A 109 -41.99 -13.15 43.33
CA ALA A 109 -43.39 -13.55 43.57
C ALA A 109 -43.53 -14.43 44.85
N LYS A 110 -42.66 -15.43 44.99
CA LYS A 110 -42.64 -16.27 46.23
C LYS A 110 -42.41 -15.41 47.48
N SER A 111 -41.50 -14.44 47.43
CA SER A 111 -41.19 -13.56 48.57
C SER A 111 -42.36 -12.61 48.88
N ILE A 112 -43.12 -12.11 47.88
CA ILE A 112 -44.31 -11.31 48.07
C ILE A 112 -45.43 -12.12 48.68
N VAL A 113 -45.71 -13.33 48.15
CA VAL A 113 -46.73 -14.24 48.71
C VAL A 113 -46.41 -14.55 50.17
N PHE A 114 -45.17 -14.82 50.51
CA PHE A 114 -44.71 -15.05 51.90
C PHE A 114 -44.99 -13.79 52.77
N ALA A 115 -44.58 -12.62 52.31
CA ALA A 115 -44.80 -11.37 53.03
C ALA A 115 -46.33 -11.04 53.20
N TYR A 116 -47.13 -11.34 52.20
CA TYR A 116 -48.58 -11.16 52.30
C TYR A 116 -49.26 -12.07 53.30
N LYS A 117 -48.87 -13.37 53.32
CA LYS A 117 -49.37 -14.34 54.31
C LYS A 117 -49.00 -13.97 55.75
N ASN A 118 -47.84 -13.34 55.95
CA ASN A 118 -47.33 -12.95 57.26
C ASN A 118 -47.46 -11.45 57.56
N ARG A 119 -48.42 -10.76 56.93
CA ARG A 119 -48.64 -9.29 57.03
C ARG A 119 -49.23 -8.83 58.38
N SER A 120 -49.72 -9.73 59.20
CA SER A 120 -50.28 -9.39 60.46
C SER A 120 -49.24 -8.78 61.42
N SER A 121 -49.56 -7.63 62.01
CA SER A 121 -48.76 -7.00 63.04
C SER A 121 -48.48 -7.97 64.21
N TYR A 122 -49.42 -8.83 64.47
CA TYR A 122 -49.33 -9.87 65.51
C TYR A 122 -48.25 -10.90 65.21
N ALA A 123 -48.09 -11.28 63.92
CA ALA A 123 -47.04 -12.22 63.49
C ALA A 123 -45.62 -11.65 63.69
N TYR A 124 -45.46 -10.36 63.38
CA TYR A 124 -44.15 -9.68 63.57
C TYR A 124 -43.81 -9.52 65.07
N LEU A 125 -44.81 -9.12 65.89
CA LEU A 125 -44.62 -8.98 67.34
C LEU A 125 -44.33 -10.35 67.98
N ASN A 126 -45.07 -11.38 67.61
CA ASN A 126 -44.88 -12.73 68.11
C ASN A 126 -43.48 -13.29 67.73
N PHE A 127 -43.04 -13.06 66.49
CA PHE A 127 -41.67 -13.41 66.07
C PHE A 127 -40.61 -12.67 66.86
N LEU A 128 -40.83 -11.41 67.22
CA LEU A 128 -39.89 -10.60 67.99
C LEU A 128 -39.85 -11.03 69.48
N PHE A 129 -41.03 -11.17 70.09
CA PHE A 129 -41.15 -11.47 71.51
C PHE A 129 -40.89 -12.97 71.87
N SER A 130 -40.89 -13.83 70.87
CA SER A 130 -40.47 -15.22 71.04
C SER A 130 -38.95 -15.41 71.10
N ALA A 131 -38.17 -14.30 71.16
CA ALA A 131 -36.73 -14.32 71.29
C ALA A 131 -36.32 -14.77 72.71
N GLY A 132 -35.33 -15.65 72.84
CA GLY A 132 -34.89 -16.15 74.12
C GLY A 132 -34.07 -15.17 74.99
N ASN A 133 -33.60 -14.08 74.38
CA ASN A 133 -32.85 -13.00 75.09
C ASN A 133 -32.89 -11.72 74.23
N PHE A 134 -32.51 -10.58 74.81
CA PHE A 134 -32.52 -9.25 74.11
C PHE A 134 -31.60 -9.22 72.89
N ASN A 135 -30.44 -9.86 72.93
CA ASN A 135 -29.51 -9.89 71.79
C ASN A 135 -30.13 -10.67 70.60
N ASP A 136 -30.86 -11.74 70.84
CA ASP A 136 -31.59 -12.48 69.83
C ASP A 136 -32.71 -11.63 69.22
N ALA A 137 -33.43 -10.86 70.05
CA ALA A 137 -34.46 -9.91 69.56
C ALA A 137 -33.88 -8.86 68.58
N ILE A 138 -32.69 -8.29 68.91
CA ILE A 138 -32.01 -7.34 68.02
C ILE A 138 -31.63 -8.02 66.68
N LYS A 139 -31.09 -9.22 66.72
CA LYS A 139 -30.76 -10.00 65.51
C LYS A 139 -31.99 -10.26 64.63
N ARG A 140 -33.14 -10.56 65.24
CA ARG A 140 -34.38 -10.76 64.51
C ARG A 140 -34.93 -9.46 63.85
N VAL A 141 -34.75 -8.31 64.50
CA VAL A 141 -35.08 -7.02 63.90
C VAL A 141 -34.16 -6.74 62.67
N GLU A 142 -32.87 -7.00 62.81
CA GLU A 142 -31.95 -6.78 61.69
C GLU A 142 -32.18 -7.77 60.54
N TYR A 143 -32.58 -9.01 60.83
CA TYR A 143 -33.03 -9.97 59.82
C TYR A 143 -34.25 -9.46 59.06
N LEU A 144 -35.26 -8.94 59.73
CA LEU A 144 -36.47 -8.37 59.09
C LEU A 144 -36.13 -7.17 58.21
N LYS A 145 -35.24 -6.29 58.65
CA LYS A 145 -34.76 -5.15 57.86
C LYS A 145 -33.98 -5.64 56.64
N SER A 146 -33.10 -6.60 56.80
CA SER A 146 -32.31 -7.20 55.69
C SER A 146 -33.23 -7.87 54.67
N TYR A 147 -34.26 -8.60 55.13
CA TYR A 147 -35.27 -9.23 54.27
C TYR A 147 -36.06 -8.20 53.47
N ARG A 148 -36.43 -7.08 54.07
CA ARG A 148 -37.10 -5.96 53.38
C ARG A 148 -36.20 -5.33 52.33
N ARG A 149 -34.94 -5.01 52.66
CA ARG A 149 -33.97 -4.47 51.73
C ARG A 149 -33.70 -5.43 50.54
N ASN A 150 -33.62 -6.73 50.84
CA ASN A 150 -33.43 -7.74 49.81
C ASN A 150 -34.60 -7.73 48.78
N ARG A 151 -35.85 -7.67 49.24
CA ARG A 151 -37.03 -7.57 48.35
C ARG A 151 -37.00 -6.33 47.50
N GLU A 152 -36.64 -5.18 48.09
CA GLU A 152 -36.55 -3.92 47.38
C GLU A 152 -35.45 -3.99 46.29
N THR A 153 -34.31 -4.55 46.64
CA THR A 153 -33.20 -4.82 45.71
C THR A 153 -33.65 -5.75 44.58
N GLN A 154 -34.36 -6.84 44.89
CA GLN A 154 -34.88 -7.76 43.87
C GLN A 154 -35.87 -7.05 42.92
N ALA A 155 -36.82 -6.22 43.45
CA ALA A 155 -37.73 -5.45 42.64
C ALA A 155 -37.00 -4.50 41.68
N ASN A 156 -36.03 -3.75 42.21
CA ASN A 156 -35.21 -2.83 41.40
C ASN A 156 -34.37 -3.57 40.35
N THR A 157 -33.85 -4.76 40.68
CA THR A 157 -33.12 -5.60 39.73
C THR A 157 -34.05 -6.07 38.60
N ILE A 158 -35.29 -6.48 38.89
CA ILE A 158 -36.24 -6.88 37.87
C ILE A 158 -36.52 -5.71 36.91
N VAL A 159 -36.82 -4.50 37.44
CA VAL A 159 -37.10 -3.31 36.61
C VAL A 159 -35.90 -2.99 35.70
N LYS A 160 -34.68 -3.00 36.26
CA LYS A 160 -33.44 -2.79 35.47
C LYS A 160 -33.25 -3.85 34.40
N SER A 161 -33.47 -5.13 34.74
CA SER A 161 -33.32 -6.23 33.77
C SER A 161 -34.40 -6.18 32.67
N GLU A 162 -35.61 -5.74 32.96
CA GLU A 162 -36.66 -5.50 31.94
C GLU A 162 -36.29 -4.37 30.99
N ALA A 163 -35.79 -3.25 31.52
CA ALA A 163 -35.32 -2.14 30.72
C ALA A 163 -34.16 -2.57 29.78
N LEU A 164 -33.16 -3.29 30.33
CA LEU A 164 -32.05 -3.85 29.57
C LEU A 164 -32.50 -4.82 28.47
N LEU A 165 -33.46 -5.70 28.79
CA LEU A 165 -34.03 -6.64 27.82
C LEU A 165 -34.72 -5.90 26.66
N LYS A 166 -35.50 -4.86 26.97
CA LYS A 166 -36.15 -4.01 25.96
C LYS A 166 -35.17 -3.32 25.05
N ASP A 167 -34.09 -2.77 25.63
CA ASP A 167 -32.99 -2.15 24.89
C ASP A 167 -32.31 -3.16 23.96
N LYS A 168 -31.90 -4.31 24.49
CA LYS A 168 -31.28 -5.39 23.69
C LYS A 168 -32.16 -5.85 22.53
N ILE A 169 -33.48 -5.95 22.71
CA ILE A 169 -34.41 -6.29 21.62
C ILE A 169 -34.43 -5.19 20.57
N GLY A 170 -34.39 -3.92 20.98
CA GLY A 170 -34.30 -2.77 20.06
C GLY A 170 -33.01 -2.83 19.20
N VAL A 171 -31.88 -3.05 19.85
CA VAL A 171 -30.57 -3.23 19.16
C VAL A 171 -30.62 -4.40 18.17
N LEU A 172 -31.16 -5.55 18.59
CA LEU A 172 -31.32 -6.72 17.71
C LEU A 172 -32.17 -6.40 16.47
N SER A 173 -33.28 -5.68 16.65
CA SER A 173 -34.16 -5.27 15.54
C SER A 173 -33.42 -4.38 14.54
N ASN A 174 -32.66 -3.41 15.06
CA ASN A 174 -31.85 -2.52 14.21
C ASN A 174 -30.77 -3.27 13.43
N ASN A 175 -30.05 -4.18 14.09
CA ASN A 175 -29.03 -4.99 13.42
C ASN A 175 -29.64 -5.88 12.32
N LYS A 176 -30.82 -6.45 12.54
CA LYS A 176 -31.53 -7.22 11.51
C LYS A 176 -31.95 -6.36 10.32
N LYS A 177 -32.45 -5.15 10.55
CA LYS A 177 -32.77 -4.19 9.46
C LYS A 177 -31.54 -3.81 8.66
N GLU A 178 -30.45 -3.51 9.36
CA GLU A 178 -29.18 -3.16 8.72
C GLU A 178 -28.63 -4.30 7.88
N ARG A 179 -28.68 -5.55 8.38
CA ARG A 179 -28.29 -6.73 7.62
C ARG A 179 -29.12 -6.87 6.33
N LEU A 180 -30.41 -6.66 6.37
CA LEU A 180 -31.27 -6.73 5.18
C LEU A 180 -30.90 -5.65 4.16
N SER A 181 -30.67 -4.42 4.61
CA SER A 181 -30.22 -3.31 3.76
C SER A 181 -28.85 -3.61 3.12
N THR A 182 -27.91 -4.17 3.89
CA THR A 182 -26.59 -4.53 3.39
C THR A 182 -26.67 -5.64 2.34
N LEU A 183 -27.53 -6.65 2.52
CA LEU A 183 -27.78 -7.69 1.53
C LEU A 183 -28.42 -7.15 0.24
N GLU A 184 -29.31 -6.16 0.34
CA GLU A 184 -29.87 -5.51 -0.85
C GLU A 184 -28.78 -4.78 -1.66
N VAL A 185 -27.90 -4.04 -0.98
CA VAL A 185 -26.74 -3.39 -1.61
C VAL A 185 -25.83 -4.44 -2.26
N GLN A 186 -25.54 -5.55 -1.58
CA GLN A 186 -24.75 -6.65 -2.12
C GLN A 186 -25.33 -7.17 -3.43
N ASN A 187 -26.63 -7.47 -3.45
CA ASN A 187 -27.30 -8.01 -4.64
C ASN A 187 -27.23 -7.03 -5.83
N LYS A 188 -27.42 -5.73 -5.56
CA LYS A 188 -27.25 -4.70 -6.59
C LYS A 188 -25.84 -4.66 -7.14
N GLN A 189 -24.81 -4.75 -6.28
CA GLN A 189 -23.40 -4.76 -6.73
C GLN A 189 -23.07 -6.02 -7.53
N LEU A 190 -23.62 -7.19 -7.17
CA LEU A 190 -23.43 -8.42 -7.92
C LEU A 190 -24.07 -8.34 -9.32
N GLN A 191 -25.25 -7.74 -9.45
CA GLN A 191 -25.88 -7.52 -10.76
C GLN A 191 -25.03 -6.65 -11.67
N VAL A 192 -24.57 -5.50 -11.15
CA VAL A 192 -23.72 -4.59 -11.93
C VAL A 192 -22.35 -5.23 -12.25
N LEU A 193 -21.81 -6.07 -11.36
CA LEU A 193 -20.61 -6.84 -11.64
C LEU A 193 -20.80 -7.80 -12.84
N GLN A 194 -21.97 -8.41 -12.95
CA GLN A 194 -22.29 -9.26 -14.11
C GLN A 194 -22.42 -8.44 -15.40
N GLU A 195 -22.99 -7.24 -15.32
CA GLU A 195 -23.09 -6.31 -16.45
C GLU A 195 -21.71 -5.86 -16.92
N ASP A 196 -20.83 -5.43 -15.98
CA ASP A 196 -19.45 -5.04 -16.28
C ASP A 196 -18.68 -6.20 -16.96
N LYS A 197 -18.88 -7.45 -16.53
CA LYS A 197 -18.27 -8.63 -17.15
C LYS A 197 -18.79 -8.88 -18.58
N LYS A 198 -20.10 -8.75 -18.81
CA LYS A 198 -20.67 -8.84 -20.17
C LYS A 198 -20.14 -7.76 -21.09
N GLU A 199 -20.00 -6.54 -20.57
CA GLU A 199 -19.41 -5.43 -21.31
C GLU A 199 -17.94 -5.69 -21.65
N GLN A 200 -17.17 -6.25 -20.72
CA GLN A 200 -15.79 -6.69 -20.98
C GLN A 200 -15.74 -7.70 -22.14
N ASP A 201 -16.62 -8.72 -22.12
CA ASP A 201 -16.67 -9.73 -23.18
C ASP A 201 -17.00 -9.12 -24.55
N GLN A 202 -17.88 -8.11 -24.61
CA GLN A 202 -18.20 -7.39 -25.84
C GLN A 202 -17.00 -6.62 -26.36
N VAL A 203 -16.28 -5.89 -25.50
CA VAL A 203 -15.06 -5.14 -25.89
C VAL A 203 -13.98 -6.11 -26.38
N VAL A 204 -13.78 -7.23 -25.70
CA VAL A 204 -12.86 -8.30 -26.14
C VAL A 204 -13.24 -8.88 -27.50
N ALA A 205 -14.52 -9.12 -27.76
CA ALA A 205 -14.99 -9.59 -29.07
C ALA A 205 -14.72 -8.60 -30.18
N GLN A 206 -14.93 -7.28 -29.93
CA GLN A 206 -14.61 -6.21 -30.87
C GLN A 206 -13.11 -6.10 -31.15
N LEU A 207 -12.26 -6.26 -30.11
CA LEU A 207 -10.80 -6.26 -30.28
C LEU A 207 -10.33 -7.47 -31.12
N LYS A 208 -10.94 -8.65 -30.95
CA LYS A 208 -10.67 -9.82 -31.79
C LYS A 208 -10.96 -9.54 -33.27
N GLY A 209 -12.07 -8.85 -33.58
CA GLY A 209 -12.42 -8.47 -34.94
C GLY A 209 -11.38 -7.56 -35.60
N LYS A 210 -10.57 -6.85 -34.81
CA LYS A 210 -9.50 -5.96 -35.28
C LYS A 210 -8.11 -6.55 -35.23
N GLU A 211 -7.96 -7.86 -35.01
CA GLU A 211 -6.67 -8.52 -34.79
C GLU A 211 -5.61 -8.23 -35.83
N LYS A 212 -6.02 -8.13 -37.15
CA LYS A 212 -5.11 -7.81 -38.26
C LYS A 212 -4.55 -6.38 -38.16
N GLU A 213 -5.39 -5.42 -37.83
CA GLU A 213 -5.00 -4.01 -37.62
C GLU A 213 -4.08 -3.88 -36.40
N LEU A 214 -4.45 -4.52 -35.29
CA LEU A 214 -3.65 -4.56 -34.05
C LEU A 214 -2.27 -5.18 -34.31
N ASN A 215 -2.17 -6.26 -35.07
CA ASN A 215 -0.88 -6.86 -35.42
C ASN A 215 0.03 -5.90 -36.21
N ALA A 216 -0.54 -5.11 -37.13
CA ALA A 216 0.22 -4.09 -37.87
C ALA A 216 0.73 -3.00 -36.89
N GLN A 217 -0.09 -2.56 -35.95
CA GLN A 217 0.29 -1.58 -34.92
C GLN A 217 1.38 -2.11 -34.01
N ILE A 218 1.27 -3.38 -33.57
CA ILE A 218 2.30 -4.04 -32.73
C ILE A 218 3.64 -4.07 -33.47
N LYS A 219 3.67 -4.43 -34.73
CA LYS A 219 4.90 -4.42 -35.54
C LYS A 219 5.53 -3.02 -35.64
N GLU A 220 4.72 -1.99 -35.82
CA GLU A 220 5.23 -0.63 -35.85
C GLU A 220 5.76 -0.17 -34.47
N ARG A 221 5.03 -0.46 -33.41
CA ARG A 221 5.50 -0.20 -32.03
C ARG A 221 6.82 -0.89 -31.73
N GLU A 222 6.99 -2.14 -32.21
CA GLU A 222 8.27 -2.88 -32.02
C GLU A 222 9.44 -2.20 -32.74
N LYS A 223 9.25 -1.71 -33.96
CA LYS A 223 10.27 -0.93 -34.67
C LYS A 223 10.64 0.36 -33.93
N GLN A 224 9.63 1.08 -33.42
CA GLN A 224 9.85 2.31 -32.65
C GLN A 224 10.55 2.00 -31.33
N ARG A 225 10.15 0.90 -30.64
CA ARG A 225 10.81 0.43 -29.44
C ARG A 225 12.29 0.19 -29.65
N GLN A 226 12.66 -0.52 -30.73
CA GLN A 226 14.06 -0.78 -31.07
C GLN A 226 14.85 0.50 -31.29
N LYS A 227 14.32 1.49 -32.03
CA LYS A 227 14.96 2.79 -32.24
C LYS A 227 15.18 3.52 -30.91
N VAL A 228 14.17 3.55 -30.04
CA VAL A 228 14.27 4.20 -28.72
C VAL A 228 15.30 3.47 -27.84
N GLN A 229 15.29 2.15 -27.83
CA GLN A 229 16.28 1.34 -27.10
C GLN A 229 17.72 1.67 -27.51
N LEU A 230 17.99 1.74 -28.82
CA LEU A 230 19.32 2.10 -29.32
C LEU A 230 19.73 3.52 -28.89
N ALA A 231 18.82 4.47 -28.95
CA ALA A 231 19.09 5.85 -28.53
C ALA A 231 19.34 5.94 -27.02
N ILE A 232 18.53 5.27 -26.21
CA ILE A 232 18.73 5.21 -24.74
C ILE A 232 20.08 4.58 -24.41
N ASN A 233 20.42 3.45 -25.03
CA ASN A 233 21.71 2.79 -24.83
C ASN A 233 22.88 3.72 -25.17
N ALA A 234 22.78 4.50 -26.24
CA ALA A 234 23.80 5.46 -26.62
C ALA A 234 23.97 6.57 -25.56
N VAL A 235 22.86 7.10 -25.05
CA VAL A 235 22.91 8.13 -23.98
C VAL A 235 23.53 7.57 -22.70
N ILE A 236 23.08 6.40 -22.24
CA ILE A 236 23.61 5.79 -21.02
C ILE A 236 25.12 5.48 -21.17
N ARG A 237 25.57 4.93 -22.30
CA ARG A 237 26.98 4.70 -22.58
C ARG A 237 27.79 5.99 -22.54
N ARG A 238 27.27 7.06 -23.11
CA ARG A 238 27.91 8.37 -23.08
C ARG A 238 28.04 8.91 -21.66
N GLU A 239 27.03 8.83 -20.84
CA GLU A 239 27.04 9.27 -19.44
C GLU A 239 28.08 8.46 -18.63
N ILE A 240 28.15 7.15 -18.84
CA ILE A 240 29.14 6.30 -18.18
C ILE A 240 30.56 6.68 -18.62
N GLU A 241 30.77 6.95 -19.90
CA GLU A 241 32.11 7.34 -20.42
C GLU A 241 32.53 8.73 -19.90
N GLU A 242 31.60 9.69 -19.88
CA GLU A 242 31.83 10.99 -19.26
C GLU A 242 32.14 10.88 -17.74
N ALA A 243 31.43 10.01 -17.03
CA ALA A 243 31.69 9.73 -15.61
C ALA A 243 33.09 9.12 -15.41
N ARG A 244 33.49 8.14 -16.25
CA ARG A 244 34.85 7.54 -16.21
C ARG A 244 35.93 8.59 -16.47
N LYS A 245 35.77 9.42 -17.47
CA LYS A 245 36.75 10.51 -17.78
C LYS A 245 36.89 11.49 -16.62
N ARG A 246 35.77 11.84 -15.96
CA ARG A 246 35.82 12.69 -14.77
C ARG A 246 36.52 12.02 -13.59
N ASP A 247 36.29 10.72 -13.38
CA ASP A 247 36.97 9.96 -12.32
C ASP A 247 38.45 9.80 -12.58
N GLU A 248 38.87 9.47 -13.81
CA GLU A 248 40.27 9.40 -14.23
C GLU A 248 40.96 10.75 -14.07
N ALA A 249 40.31 11.86 -14.47
CA ALA A 249 40.87 13.20 -14.31
C ALA A 249 41.05 13.60 -12.83
N LYS A 250 40.09 13.22 -11.96
CA LYS A 250 40.23 13.42 -10.51
C LYS A 250 41.41 12.60 -9.93
N ARG A 251 41.57 11.34 -10.33
CA ARG A 251 42.66 10.48 -9.91
C ARG A 251 44.02 11.04 -10.35
N GLN A 252 44.12 11.51 -11.59
CA GLN A 252 45.35 12.14 -12.09
C GLN A 252 45.72 13.39 -11.31
N LYS A 253 44.75 14.28 -11.06
CA LYS A 253 44.97 15.48 -10.24
C LYS A 253 45.39 15.14 -8.80
N ALA A 254 44.73 14.18 -8.17
CA ALA A 254 45.10 13.74 -6.82
C ALA A 254 46.53 13.12 -6.77
N LEU A 255 46.91 12.37 -7.80
CA LEU A 255 48.25 11.78 -7.93
C LEU A 255 49.33 12.87 -8.15
N GLU A 256 48.98 13.88 -8.95
CA GLU A 256 49.86 15.03 -9.21
C GLU A 256 50.06 15.91 -7.96
N GLU A 257 48.98 16.15 -7.22
CA GLU A 257 49.00 16.84 -5.93
C GLU A 257 49.82 16.07 -4.88
N GLN A 258 49.65 14.75 -4.81
CA GLN A 258 50.43 13.88 -3.93
C GLN A 258 51.92 13.90 -4.30
N ARG A 259 52.27 13.90 -5.60
CA ARG A 259 53.67 14.05 -6.08
C ARG A 259 54.22 15.45 -5.71
N ARG A 260 53.40 16.49 -5.80
CA ARG A 260 53.78 17.87 -5.45
C ARG A 260 54.07 18.00 -3.96
N LEU A 261 53.23 17.41 -3.11
CA LEU A 261 53.42 17.37 -1.66
C LEU A 261 54.68 16.54 -1.27
N GLN A 262 54.92 15.41 -1.94
CA GLN A 262 56.15 14.61 -1.74
C GLN A 262 57.43 15.31 -2.23
N ALA A 263 57.35 16.13 -3.29
CA ALA A 263 58.46 16.94 -3.76
C ALA A 263 58.81 18.11 -2.81
N GLN A 264 57.82 18.66 -2.12
CA GLN A 264 58.02 19.70 -1.12
C GLN A 264 58.52 19.23 0.25
N SER A 265 58.45 17.89 0.50
CA SER A 265 58.90 17.28 1.78
C SER A 265 60.30 16.68 1.76
N LYS A 266 61.12 16.94 0.72
CA LYS A 266 62.52 16.51 0.74
C LYS A 266 63.41 17.59 1.42
N PRO A 267 63.97 17.33 2.61
CA PRO A 267 65.06 18.13 3.14
C PRO A 267 66.36 17.82 2.38
N ALA A 268 67.08 18.87 2.00
CA ALA A 268 68.44 18.72 1.51
C ALA A 268 69.37 18.33 2.68
N THR A 269 69.92 17.16 2.63
CA THR A 269 71.15 16.85 3.37
C THR A 269 71.99 15.84 2.56
N ASP A 270 73.11 16.32 2.17
CA ASP A 270 74.29 15.57 1.72
C ASP A 270 74.72 14.58 2.80
N ALA A 271 75.16 13.43 2.35
CA ALA A 271 76.33 12.64 2.74
C ALA A 271 76.05 11.13 2.67
N ALA A 272 76.75 10.49 1.76
CA ALA A 272 76.95 9.03 1.74
C ALA A 272 77.74 8.57 2.97
N PRO A 273 77.57 7.29 3.41
CA PRO A 273 78.49 6.27 2.96
C PRO A 273 77.92 4.90 2.64
N LYS A 274 78.70 4.15 1.88
CA LYS A 274 78.48 2.79 1.40
C LYS A 274 78.27 1.79 2.52
N SER A 275 77.37 0.81 2.36
CA SER A 275 77.63 -0.60 2.81
C SER A 275 76.53 -1.53 2.29
N ASN A 276 76.92 -2.49 1.56
CA ASN A 276 76.55 -3.89 1.30
C ASN A 276 75.09 -4.37 1.63
N GLY A 277 74.47 -4.81 0.55
CA GLY A 277 74.01 -6.20 0.40
C GLY A 277 72.78 -6.67 1.23
N THR A 278 71.69 -6.77 0.57
CA THR A 278 70.89 -7.99 0.52
C THR A 278 69.49 -7.65 -0.14
N THR A 279 69.27 -8.33 -1.26
CA THR A 279 67.93 -8.23 -1.95
C THR A 279 66.86 -8.93 -1.18
N PRO A 280 65.73 -8.31 -0.95
CA PRO A 280 64.51 -9.04 -0.75
C PRO A 280 63.56 -8.96 -1.99
N LYS A 281 63.09 -10.13 -2.36
CA LYS A 281 62.12 -10.41 -3.40
C LYS A 281 60.94 -9.42 -3.34
N VAL A 282 60.67 -8.75 -4.46
CA VAL A 282 59.46 -7.99 -4.70
C VAL A 282 58.30 -8.97 -4.86
N ALA A 283 57.48 -9.06 -3.83
CA ALA A 283 56.14 -9.63 -3.95
C ALA A 283 55.24 -8.60 -4.68
N LYS A 284 54.73 -9.00 -5.83
CA LYS A 284 53.64 -8.29 -6.52
C LYS A 284 52.45 -8.19 -5.56
N ARG A 285 52.21 -7.03 -5.00
CA ARG A 285 50.91 -6.70 -4.37
C ARG A 285 50.02 -6.17 -5.47
N SER A 286 48.94 -6.92 -5.68
CA SER A 286 47.74 -6.50 -6.40
C SER A 286 47.26 -5.18 -5.81
N ALA A 287 46.88 -4.24 -6.69
CA ALA A 287 46.26 -2.99 -6.31
C ALA A 287 44.85 -3.30 -5.75
N ASP A 288 44.79 -3.50 -4.47
CA ASP A 288 43.47 -3.54 -3.75
C ASP A 288 42.99 -2.13 -3.49
N ASN A 289 41.77 -1.88 -3.96
CA ASN A 289 40.94 -0.72 -3.67
C ASN A 289 40.84 -0.49 -2.16
N GLU A 290 41.45 0.56 -1.64
CA GLU A 290 41.06 1.06 -0.32
C GLU A 290 39.76 1.90 -0.42
N PRO A 291 38.74 1.58 0.38
CA PRO A 291 37.54 2.37 0.40
C PRO A 291 37.72 3.68 1.20
N ILE A 292 37.19 4.75 0.66
CA ILE A 292 37.11 6.06 1.30
C ILE A 292 36.38 5.88 2.66
N ALA A 293 37.10 6.18 3.75
CA ALA A 293 36.57 6.11 5.10
C ALA A 293 35.41 7.13 5.28
N GLY A 294 34.20 6.64 5.52
CA GLY A 294 33.03 7.49 5.86
C GLY A 294 31.66 6.95 5.53
N LEU A 295 31.49 5.78 4.89
CA LEU A 295 30.20 5.22 4.55
C LEU A 295 29.94 3.90 5.28
N SER A 296 28.82 3.85 5.99
CA SER A 296 28.38 2.75 6.83
C SER A 296 28.29 1.39 6.10
N SER A 297 28.35 0.33 6.86
CA SER A 297 28.48 -1.11 6.57
C SER A 297 27.51 -1.79 5.59
N ALA A 298 26.86 -1.07 4.68
CA ALA A 298 25.89 -1.63 3.73
C ALA A 298 26.47 -2.03 2.34
N SER A 299 27.80 -2.11 2.15
CA SER A 299 28.37 -2.13 0.79
C SER A 299 29.17 -3.39 0.40
N LYS A 300 29.08 -4.52 1.09
CA LYS A 300 29.93 -5.69 0.74
C LYS A 300 29.53 -6.42 -0.55
N ASP A 301 28.28 -6.25 -1.06
CA ASP A 301 27.80 -6.94 -2.28
C ASP A 301 27.42 -5.99 -3.44
N ARG A 302 27.74 -4.68 -3.33
CA ARG A 302 27.34 -3.71 -4.34
C ARG A 302 28.37 -3.67 -5.48
N SER A 303 27.94 -3.96 -6.72
CA SER A 303 28.83 -3.85 -7.89
C SER A 303 29.18 -2.39 -8.15
N TYR A 304 30.50 -2.13 -8.36
CA TYR A 304 30.98 -0.79 -8.69
C TYR A 304 30.30 -0.22 -9.95
N SER A 305 29.86 1.03 -9.86
CA SER A 305 29.37 1.81 -11.00
C SER A 305 30.13 3.14 -11.08
N PRO A 306 30.64 3.53 -12.27
CA PRO A 306 31.27 4.84 -12.45
C PRO A 306 30.36 6.03 -12.11
N LEU A 307 29.05 5.83 -12.17
CA LEU A 307 28.04 6.84 -11.83
C LEU A 307 27.89 7.04 -10.31
N GLU A 308 28.44 6.14 -9.51
CA GLU A 308 28.48 6.19 -8.03
C GLU A 308 29.88 6.58 -7.51
N SER A 309 30.79 7.02 -8.38
CA SER A 309 32.16 7.43 -8.00
C SER A 309 32.20 8.76 -7.23
N THR A 310 31.11 9.51 -7.21
CA THR A 310 30.97 10.74 -6.41
C THR A 310 30.01 10.51 -5.24
N PRO A 311 30.21 11.23 -4.08
CA PRO A 311 29.28 11.13 -2.96
C PRO A 311 27.84 11.44 -3.34
N GLU A 312 27.62 12.44 -4.18
CA GLU A 312 26.30 12.85 -4.67
C GLU A 312 25.65 11.75 -5.54
N GLY A 313 26.43 11.13 -6.45
CA GLY A 313 25.95 10.03 -7.28
C GLY A 313 25.58 8.79 -6.45
N MET A 314 26.37 8.48 -5.42
CA MET A 314 26.08 7.40 -4.48
C MET A 314 24.82 7.71 -3.67
N GLU A 315 24.69 8.92 -3.14
CA GLU A 315 23.52 9.35 -2.37
C GLU A 315 22.24 9.29 -3.21
N MET A 316 22.27 9.77 -4.46
CA MET A 316 21.13 9.68 -5.39
C MET A 316 20.74 8.23 -5.66
N SER A 317 21.71 7.33 -5.85
CA SER A 317 21.44 5.90 -6.04
C SER A 317 20.76 5.28 -4.83
N LEU A 318 21.28 5.55 -3.62
CA LEU A 318 20.74 5.04 -2.38
C LEU A 318 19.34 5.59 -2.13
N ASN A 319 19.11 6.89 -2.35
CA ASN A 319 17.81 7.51 -2.22
C ASN A 319 16.78 6.89 -3.17
N PHE A 320 17.17 6.63 -4.43
CA PHE A 320 16.28 5.99 -5.39
C PHE A 320 15.93 4.56 -4.95
N GLU A 321 16.91 3.76 -4.52
CA GLU A 321 16.72 2.39 -4.04
C GLU A 321 15.85 2.32 -2.78
N ASN A 322 16.09 3.19 -1.80
CA ASN A 322 15.34 3.25 -0.54
C ASN A 322 13.87 3.66 -0.73
N ASN A 323 13.57 4.36 -1.81
CA ASN A 323 12.21 4.76 -2.19
C ASN A 323 11.50 3.72 -3.07
N LYS A 324 12.05 2.53 -3.26
CA LYS A 324 11.36 1.45 -3.98
C LYS A 324 10.04 1.10 -3.32
N GLY A 325 8.96 1.08 -4.11
CA GLY A 325 7.58 0.90 -3.64
C GLY A 325 6.92 2.18 -3.09
N ARG A 326 7.64 3.32 -3.08
CA ARG A 326 7.15 4.60 -2.58
C ARG A 326 7.26 5.74 -3.60
N LEU A 327 7.87 5.50 -4.77
CA LEU A 327 8.01 6.51 -5.81
C LEU A 327 6.63 7.01 -6.25
N PRO A 328 6.44 8.32 -6.44
CA PRO A 328 5.20 8.86 -6.97
C PRO A 328 4.98 8.39 -8.41
N TRP A 329 3.72 8.34 -8.83
CA TRP A 329 3.39 8.08 -10.22
C TRP A 329 3.81 9.27 -11.09
N PRO A 330 4.29 9.02 -12.32
CA PRO A 330 4.70 10.09 -13.24
C PRO A 330 3.53 10.97 -13.71
N VAL A 331 2.30 10.54 -13.50
CA VAL A 331 1.06 11.26 -13.80
C VAL A 331 0.08 11.13 -12.64
N SER A 332 -0.71 12.17 -12.39
CA SER A 332 -1.64 12.20 -11.24
C SER A 332 -2.78 11.19 -11.41
N ASN A 333 -3.37 11.13 -12.60
CA ASN A 333 -4.46 10.23 -12.96
C ASN A 333 -4.08 9.49 -14.24
N GLY A 334 -4.37 8.20 -14.30
CA GLY A 334 -4.09 7.40 -15.48
C GLY A 334 -4.29 5.92 -15.21
N VAL A 335 -4.51 5.14 -16.26
CA VAL A 335 -4.72 3.70 -16.24
C VAL A 335 -3.59 3.02 -16.99
N VAL A 336 -2.98 2.00 -16.40
CA VAL A 336 -1.97 1.20 -17.10
C VAL A 336 -2.66 0.38 -18.18
N THR A 337 -2.28 0.63 -19.44
CA THR A 337 -2.82 -0.08 -20.60
C THR A 337 -1.91 -1.20 -21.08
N ILE A 338 -0.58 -1.04 -20.90
CA ILE A 338 0.40 -2.05 -21.28
C ILE A 338 1.38 -2.24 -20.12
N ASP A 339 1.53 -3.49 -19.70
CA ASP A 339 2.48 -3.87 -18.66
C ASP A 339 3.89 -4.06 -19.21
N PHE A 340 4.86 -4.04 -18.27
CA PHE A 340 6.26 -4.31 -18.57
C PHE A 340 6.45 -5.78 -19.01
N GLY A 341 7.32 -5.98 -20.01
CA GLY A 341 7.68 -7.29 -20.51
C GLY A 341 6.83 -7.74 -21.69
N ILE A 342 6.67 -9.04 -21.87
CA ILE A 342 5.85 -9.63 -22.91
C ILE A 342 4.46 -9.89 -22.33
N THR A 343 3.46 -9.20 -22.86
CA THR A 343 2.09 -9.33 -22.40
C THR A 343 1.21 -9.77 -23.57
N GLN A 344 0.42 -10.81 -23.38
CA GLN A 344 -0.59 -11.19 -24.34
C GLN A 344 -1.74 -10.19 -24.32
N MET A 345 -2.10 -9.67 -25.49
CA MET A 345 -3.26 -8.78 -25.62
C MET A 345 -4.53 -9.60 -25.41
N GLU A 346 -5.32 -9.19 -24.41
CA GLU A 346 -6.51 -9.92 -23.98
C GLU A 346 -7.51 -10.12 -25.13
N GLY A 347 -8.03 -11.35 -25.23
CA GLY A 347 -8.96 -11.72 -26.30
C GLY A 347 -8.31 -11.94 -27.67
N THR A 348 -7.00 -11.79 -27.82
CA THR A 348 -6.26 -12.08 -29.05
C THR A 348 -5.13 -13.08 -28.80
N ARG A 349 -4.51 -13.58 -29.87
CA ARG A 349 -3.28 -14.39 -29.79
C ARG A 349 -2.01 -13.56 -29.94
N LEU A 350 -2.14 -12.23 -29.94
CA LEU A 350 -1.04 -11.32 -30.16
C LEU A 350 -0.27 -11.03 -28.87
N ASN A 351 1.05 -11.08 -28.95
CA ASN A 351 1.93 -10.69 -27.88
C ASN A 351 2.52 -9.32 -28.17
N GLN A 352 2.54 -8.45 -27.16
CA GLN A 352 3.16 -7.14 -27.19
C GLN A 352 4.30 -7.11 -26.19
N LYS A 353 5.45 -6.56 -26.59
CA LYS A 353 6.60 -6.34 -25.71
C LYS A 353 6.72 -4.87 -25.35
N SER A 354 6.86 -4.58 -24.05
CA SER A 354 7.09 -3.23 -23.54
C SER A 354 8.31 -3.18 -22.61
N ASP A 355 9.13 -2.15 -22.76
CA ASP A 355 10.30 -1.88 -21.94
C ASP A 355 9.97 -1.03 -20.69
N GLY A 356 8.68 -0.71 -20.50
CA GLY A 356 8.14 0.05 -19.37
C GLY A 356 6.66 -0.23 -19.18
N ILE A 357 5.97 0.63 -18.48
CA ILE A 357 4.52 0.63 -18.36
C ILE A 357 3.94 1.77 -19.22
N GLU A 358 2.95 1.47 -20.06
CA GLU A 358 2.20 2.51 -20.76
C GLU A 358 1.02 2.94 -19.86
N ILE A 359 0.90 4.25 -19.68
CA ILE A 359 -0.13 4.83 -18.83
C ILE A 359 -0.99 5.73 -19.70
N ALA A 360 -2.24 5.34 -19.92
CA ALA A 360 -3.22 6.16 -20.62
C ALA A 360 -3.65 7.33 -19.74
N VAL A 361 -3.56 8.53 -20.31
CA VAL A 361 -3.93 9.80 -19.69
C VAL A 361 -4.53 10.72 -20.76
N PRO A 362 -5.31 11.75 -20.42
CA PRO A 362 -5.69 12.77 -21.38
C PRO A 362 -4.46 13.41 -22.04
N VAL A 363 -4.54 13.70 -23.35
CA VAL A 363 -3.47 14.43 -24.07
C VAL A 363 -3.21 15.76 -23.39
N GLY A 364 -1.93 16.12 -23.23
CA GLY A 364 -1.52 17.36 -22.54
C GLY A 364 -1.49 17.29 -21.02
N SER A 365 -1.70 16.11 -20.43
CA SER A 365 -1.55 15.89 -18.97
C SER A 365 -0.11 16.15 -18.53
N ALA A 366 0.07 16.78 -17.35
CA ALA A 366 1.40 17.05 -16.80
C ALA A 366 2.11 15.74 -16.43
N VAL A 367 3.32 15.57 -16.98
CA VAL A 367 4.23 14.45 -16.68
C VAL A 367 5.30 14.93 -15.72
N ARG A 368 5.46 14.21 -14.60
CA ARG A 368 6.31 14.60 -13.48
C ARG A 368 7.43 13.62 -13.24
N CYS A 369 8.57 14.13 -12.75
CA CYS A 369 9.68 13.30 -12.32
C CYS A 369 9.30 12.49 -11.06
N VAL A 370 9.69 11.22 -11.03
CA VAL A 370 9.37 10.30 -9.91
C VAL A 370 10.37 10.40 -8.75
N ALA A 371 11.56 10.92 -8.97
CA ALA A 371 12.63 11.06 -7.98
C ALA A 371 13.55 12.24 -8.32
N ASP A 372 14.35 12.67 -7.35
CA ASP A 372 15.39 13.68 -7.57
C ASP A 372 16.45 13.16 -8.52
N GLY A 373 16.96 14.00 -9.44
CA GLY A 373 17.97 13.60 -10.43
C GLY A 373 18.34 14.69 -11.40
N GLU A 374 19.15 14.33 -12.38
CA GLU A 374 19.66 15.19 -13.44
C GLU A 374 19.11 14.75 -14.80
N VAL A 375 18.60 15.68 -15.60
CA VAL A 375 18.12 15.42 -16.97
C VAL A 375 19.33 15.18 -17.88
N VAL A 376 19.53 13.94 -18.36
CA VAL A 376 20.65 13.58 -19.22
C VAL A 376 20.34 13.64 -20.70
N SER A 377 19.06 13.57 -21.06
CA SER A 377 18.64 13.69 -22.45
C SER A 377 17.21 14.19 -22.57
N THR A 378 17.00 15.07 -23.58
CA THR A 378 15.71 15.50 -24.08
C THR A 378 15.79 15.40 -25.60
N THR A 379 15.34 14.28 -26.17
CA THR A 379 15.55 13.97 -27.59
C THR A 379 14.25 13.52 -28.22
N GLU A 380 13.99 13.96 -29.45
CA GLU A 380 12.91 13.43 -30.27
C GLU A 380 13.38 12.15 -30.96
N ILE A 381 12.65 11.07 -30.83
CA ILE A 381 12.93 9.77 -31.41
C ILE A 381 11.66 9.28 -32.10
N ALA A 382 11.69 9.12 -33.42
CA ALA A 382 10.57 8.65 -34.24
C ALA A 382 9.29 9.48 -34.08
N GLY A 383 9.41 10.80 -33.94
CA GLY A 383 8.29 11.72 -33.77
C GLY A 383 7.75 11.85 -32.35
N GLU A 384 8.39 11.22 -31.37
CA GLU A 384 8.00 11.28 -29.97
C GLU A 384 9.13 11.85 -29.11
N MET A 385 8.80 12.81 -28.25
CA MET A 385 9.77 13.36 -27.30
C MET A 385 10.02 12.36 -26.16
N VAL A 386 11.32 12.18 -25.85
CA VAL A 386 11.80 11.31 -24.77
C VAL A 386 12.67 12.12 -23.82
N VAL A 387 12.34 12.07 -22.54
CA VAL A 387 13.15 12.64 -21.46
C VAL A 387 13.78 11.48 -20.65
N LEU A 388 15.09 11.56 -20.44
CA LEU A 388 15.82 10.65 -19.56
C LEU A 388 16.36 11.43 -18.38
N VAL A 389 16.08 10.93 -17.17
CA VAL A 389 16.57 11.48 -15.89
C VAL A 389 17.47 10.44 -15.21
N LYS A 390 18.64 10.87 -14.77
CA LYS A 390 19.61 10.07 -14.04
C LYS A 390 19.42 10.24 -12.53
N HIS A 391 19.39 9.13 -11.79
CA HIS A 391 19.26 9.04 -10.34
C HIS A 391 20.44 8.19 -9.79
N GLY A 392 21.66 8.73 -9.88
CA GLY A 392 22.89 7.96 -9.63
C GLY A 392 23.09 6.89 -10.69
N LYS A 393 23.06 5.60 -10.34
CA LYS A 393 23.19 4.47 -11.28
C LYS A 393 21.88 4.06 -11.96
N TYR A 394 20.76 4.66 -11.57
CA TYR A 394 19.44 4.39 -12.19
C TYR A 394 19.05 5.50 -13.15
N PHE A 395 18.25 5.15 -14.12
CA PHE A 395 17.67 6.07 -15.08
C PHE A 395 16.18 5.85 -15.17
N THR A 396 15.41 6.96 -15.23
CA THR A 396 14.00 6.91 -15.58
C THR A 396 13.79 7.53 -16.95
N GLY A 397 12.94 6.88 -17.75
CA GLY A 397 12.59 7.34 -19.10
C GLY A 397 11.11 7.68 -19.17
N TYR A 398 10.83 8.83 -19.78
CA TYR A 398 9.49 9.34 -20.04
C TYR A 398 9.35 9.55 -21.54
N LYS A 399 8.62 8.66 -22.21
CA LYS A 399 8.43 8.68 -23.65
C LYS A 399 7.00 9.07 -24.00
N ASN A 400 6.79 9.52 -25.23
CA ASN A 400 5.52 9.98 -25.78
C ASN A 400 5.06 11.29 -25.12
N LEU A 401 5.98 12.26 -25.04
CA LEU A 401 5.66 13.61 -24.59
C LEU A 401 5.36 14.49 -25.82
N SER A 402 4.32 15.33 -25.70
CA SER A 402 3.96 16.34 -26.72
C SER A 402 4.78 17.61 -26.57
N SER A 403 5.27 17.90 -25.37
CA SER A 403 6.16 19.02 -25.08
C SER A 403 7.06 18.67 -23.90
N VAL A 404 8.25 19.29 -23.87
CA VAL A 404 9.24 19.12 -22.81
C VAL A 404 9.55 20.49 -22.21
N ASN A 405 9.57 20.58 -20.89
CA ASN A 405 9.78 21.81 -20.12
C ASN A 405 11.16 21.85 -19.43
N VAL A 406 12.01 20.88 -19.70
CA VAL A 406 13.33 20.72 -19.09
C VAL A 406 14.41 20.60 -20.15
N SER A 407 15.65 20.94 -19.77
CA SER A 407 16.82 20.87 -20.65
C SER A 407 17.85 19.88 -20.11
N ARG A 408 18.72 19.36 -20.99
CA ARG A 408 19.83 18.51 -20.60
C ARG A 408 20.74 19.24 -19.58
N GLY A 409 21.18 18.54 -18.54
CA GLY A 409 22.02 19.05 -17.46
C GLY A 409 21.20 19.78 -16.35
N GLN A 410 19.89 19.84 -16.47
CA GLN A 410 19.04 20.44 -15.46
C GLN A 410 18.77 19.47 -14.32
N ASP A 411 18.96 19.94 -13.07
CA ASP A 411 18.53 19.19 -11.88
C ASP A 411 17.02 19.29 -11.71
N VAL A 412 16.40 18.17 -11.43
CA VAL A 412 14.96 18.06 -11.19
C VAL A 412 14.69 17.31 -9.88
N LYS A 413 13.63 17.72 -9.20
CA LYS A 413 13.16 17.06 -7.97
C LYS A 413 11.96 16.16 -8.24
N ALA A 414 11.71 15.23 -7.34
CA ALA A 414 10.47 14.45 -7.35
C ALA A 414 9.25 15.38 -7.44
N GLY A 415 8.35 15.10 -8.39
CA GLY A 415 7.18 15.95 -8.65
C GLY A 415 7.38 17.10 -9.64
N SER A 416 8.63 17.45 -10.03
CA SER A 416 8.91 18.48 -11.04
C SER A 416 8.25 18.11 -12.39
N VAL A 417 7.64 19.07 -13.05
CA VAL A 417 7.00 18.86 -14.37
C VAL A 417 8.08 18.76 -15.44
N LEU A 418 8.18 17.61 -16.09
CA LEU A 418 9.11 17.35 -17.20
C LEU A 418 8.54 17.77 -18.56
N GLY A 419 7.22 17.70 -18.70
CA GLY A 419 6.54 17.98 -19.95
C GLY A 419 5.05 17.63 -19.89
N LYS A 420 4.45 17.48 -21.05
CA LYS A 420 3.04 17.09 -21.23
C LYS A 420 2.94 15.80 -22.01
N SER A 421 1.93 14.97 -21.70
CA SER A 421 1.65 13.72 -22.40
C SER A 421 1.29 13.97 -23.86
N GLY A 422 1.77 13.09 -24.73
CA GLY A 422 1.46 13.09 -26.16
C GLY A 422 0.32 12.14 -26.51
N THR A 423 0.19 11.89 -27.81
CA THR A 423 -0.79 10.99 -28.40
C THR A 423 -0.11 9.67 -28.76
N SER A 424 -0.64 8.55 -28.28
CA SER A 424 -0.20 7.20 -28.68
C SER A 424 -0.52 6.90 -30.13
N ILE A 425 0.05 5.83 -30.70
CA ILE A 425 -0.25 5.36 -32.06
C ILE A 425 -1.75 5.10 -32.25
N ASP A 426 -2.45 4.75 -31.19
CA ASP A 426 -3.92 4.52 -31.22
C ASP A 426 -4.73 5.81 -31.26
N GLY A 427 -4.07 6.98 -31.22
CA GLY A 427 -4.72 8.30 -31.22
C GLY A 427 -5.21 8.74 -29.85
N GLU A 428 -4.91 7.99 -28.77
CA GLU A 428 -5.24 8.34 -27.40
C GLU A 428 -4.05 8.94 -26.67
N GLY A 429 -4.32 9.72 -25.61
CA GLY A 429 -3.26 10.25 -24.76
C GLY A 429 -2.62 9.14 -23.91
N ALA A 430 -1.29 9.06 -23.96
CA ALA A 430 -0.54 8.10 -23.14
C ALA A 430 0.90 8.57 -22.94
N ILE A 431 1.54 8.01 -21.91
CA ILE A 431 3.00 8.06 -21.70
C ILE A 431 3.54 6.65 -21.51
N LEU A 432 4.78 6.41 -21.93
CA LEU A 432 5.53 5.21 -21.57
C LEU A 432 6.56 5.60 -20.50
N PHE A 433 6.42 5.00 -19.33
CA PHE A 433 7.35 5.18 -18.21
C PHE A 433 8.25 3.97 -18.06
N MET A 434 9.57 4.21 -17.98
CA MET A 434 10.61 3.18 -17.96
C MET A 434 11.57 3.41 -16.79
N ILE A 435 12.09 2.34 -16.23
CA ILE A 435 13.21 2.36 -15.25
C ILE A 435 14.33 1.47 -15.78
N MET A 436 15.56 1.94 -15.71
CA MET A 436 16.74 1.24 -16.19
C MET A 436 17.89 1.37 -15.20
N ASN A 437 18.82 0.42 -15.24
CA ASN A 437 20.06 0.52 -14.52
C ASN A 437 21.20 1.09 -15.42
N ASP A 438 22.40 1.22 -14.86
CA ASP A 438 23.62 1.67 -15.55
C ASP A 438 24.12 0.74 -16.67
N ARG A 439 23.57 -0.47 -16.79
CA ARG A 439 23.81 -1.39 -17.91
C ARG A 439 22.74 -1.28 -19.00
N ALA A 440 21.86 -0.26 -18.92
CA ALA A 440 20.70 -0.08 -19.80
C ALA A 440 19.74 -1.28 -19.81
N VAL A 441 19.69 -2.04 -18.69
CA VAL A 441 18.72 -3.12 -18.50
C VAL A 441 17.43 -2.53 -17.95
N PHE A 442 16.34 -2.70 -18.68
CA PHE A 442 15.02 -2.26 -18.27
C PHE A 442 14.50 -3.12 -17.09
N GLN A 443 13.85 -2.46 -16.15
CA GLN A 443 13.25 -3.07 -14.96
C GLN A 443 11.77 -2.77 -14.93
N ASN A 444 10.98 -3.71 -14.36
CA ASN A 444 9.55 -3.47 -14.17
C ASN A 444 9.32 -2.26 -13.27
N PRO A 445 8.64 -1.19 -13.75
CA PRO A 445 8.41 0.00 -12.93
C PRO A 445 7.39 -0.18 -11.80
N LYS A 446 6.41 -1.10 -11.93
CA LYS A 446 5.32 -1.26 -10.95
C LYS A 446 5.80 -1.47 -9.51
N PRO A 447 6.79 -2.36 -9.22
CA PRO A 447 7.30 -2.55 -7.87
C PRO A 447 8.04 -1.35 -7.27
N TRP A 448 8.36 -0.33 -8.07
CA TRP A 448 9.02 0.90 -7.61
C TRP A 448 8.02 1.99 -7.22
N LEU A 449 6.85 1.99 -7.83
CA LEU A 449 5.82 3.00 -7.62
C LEU A 449 4.99 2.67 -6.37
N LYS A 450 4.48 3.71 -5.71
CA LYS A 450 3.55 3.55 -4.59
C LYS A 450 2.27 2.84 -5.06
N SER A 451 1.69 2.02 -4.20
CA SER A 451 0.38 1.42 -4.45
C SER A 451 -0.67 2.50 -4.72
N ARG A 452 -1.52 2.27 -5.73
CA ARG A 452 -2.71 3.08 -6.04
C ARG A 452 -3.94 2.35 -5.58
#